data_c43775f5df5cee2ebbc5344c96f403d0
#
_entry.id   c43775f5df5cee2ebbc5344c96f403d0
#
_cell.length_a   1.000
_cell.length_b   1.000
_cell.length_c   1.000
_cell.angle_alpha   90.00
_cell.angle_beta   90.00
_cell.angle_gamma   90.00
#
_symmetry.space_group_name_H-M   'P 1'
#
loop_
_entity.id
_entity.type
_entity.pdbx_description
1 polymer ?
#
loop_
_entity_poly.entity_id
_entity_poly.type
_entity_poly.pdbx_seq_one_letter_code
_entity_poly.pdbx_strand_id
1 'polypeptide(L)'
;NQNPHGAIDPTPTIGMVGLLADITKAVPSHFRATGDAVVLLGTSRGHLGGSAYWAEVLDTVAGSPPPIDLAAERALQEVLIAAADARLLGSAHDLSDGGLAVALAECCIGGPWATNTFGAVLDLGAHAPDVTDVGFLFGEDGARAIVSCDPADVAALQQVAAAQGISAHYLG
;
A
#
# COMPACT_ATOMS: atom_id res chain seq x y z
N ASN A 1 -1.67 15.62 -29.28
CA ASN A 1 -2.75 14.65 -29.46
C ASN A 1 -4.08 15.32 -29.20
N GLN A 2 -5.09 15.05 -30.07
CA GLN A 2 -6.45 15.56 -29.94
C GLN A 2 -7.43 14.46 -30.32
N ASN A 3 -8.61 14.48 -29.70
CA ASN A 3 -9.76 13.68 -30.08
C ASN A 3 -10.96 14.61 -30.35
N PRO A 4 -12.13 14.13 -30.83
CA PRO A 4 -13.29 14.96 -31.12
C PRO A 4 -13.84 15.77 -29.93
N HIS A 5 -13.45 15.40 -28.70
CA HIS A 5 -13.91 16.02 -27.46
C HIS A 5 -12.89 16.97 -26.82
N GLY A 6 -11.69 17.12 -27.41
CA GLY A 6 -10.66 18.03 -26.91
C GLY A 6 -9.24 17.46 -26.93
N ALA A 7 -8.34 18.09 -26.21
CA ALA A 7 -6.98 17.61 -26.03
C ALA A 7 -6.95 16.37 -25.14
N ILE A 8 -6.08 15.44 -25.50
CA ILE A 8 -5.80 14.27 -24.65
C ILE A 8 -4.74 14.69 -23.64
N ASP A 9 -5.00 14.43 -22.36
CA ASP A 9 -4.03 14.70 -21.29
C ASP A 9 -2.72 13.96 -21.54
N PRO A 10 -1.57 14.59 -21.25
CA PRO A 10 -0.26 13.99 -21.46
C PRO A 10 0.06 12.96 -20.34
N THR A 11 -0.77 11.95 -20.21
CA THR A 11 -0.62 10.88 -19.22
C THR A 11 0.21 9.75 -19.80
N PRO A 12 1.45 9.52 -19.33
CA PRO A 12 2.26 8.40 -19.80
C PRO A 12 1.75 7.10 -19.20
N THR A 13 1.69 6.06 -20.02
CA THR A 13 1.48 4.69 -19.53
C THR A 13 2.83 3.96 -19.61
N ILE A 14 3.29 3.47 -18.46
CA ILE A 14 4.57 2.76 -18.35
C ILE A 14 4.31 1.32 -17.95
N GLY A 15 4.81 0.38 -18.75
CA GLY A 15 4.79 -1.04 -18.45
C GLY A 15 6.22 -1.56 -18.25
N MET A 16 6.41 -2.38 -17.21
CA MET A 16 7.69 -3.06 -16.96
C MET A 16 7.48 -4.57 -16.89
N VAL A 17 8.44 -5.31 -17.40
CA VAL A 17 8.47 -6.78 -17.35
C VAL A 17 9.78 -7.18 -16.69
N GLY A 18 9.69 -8.05 -15.69
CA GLY A 18 10.84 -8.59 -14.98
C GLY A 18 10.83 -10.13 -14.98
N LEU A 19 11.95 -10.73 -14.64
CA LEU A 19 12.09 -12.16 -14.43
C LEU A 19 12.13 -12.45 -12.92
N LEU A 20 11.26 -13.34 -12.46
CA LEU A 20 11.32 -13.90 -11.12
C LEU A 20 12.04 -15.25 -11.21
N ALA A 21 13.27 -15.30 -10.67
CA ALA A 21 14.10 -16.50 -10.76
C ALA A 21 13.56 -17.68 -9.93
N ASP A 22 12.84 -17.41 -8.85
CA ASP A 22 12.23 -18.42 -7.98
C ASP A 22 10.77 -18.05 -7.72
N ILE A 23 9.86 -18.77 -8.39
CA ILE A 23 8.41 -18.55 -8.25
C ILE A 23 7.90 -18.76 -6.81
N THR A 24 8.62 -19.50 -5.98
CA THR A 24 8.23 -19.72 -4.59
C THR A 24 8.41 -18.47 -3.69
N LYS A 25 9.06 -17.43 -4.22
CA LYS A 25 9.21 -16.12 -3.60
C LYS A 25 8.17 -15.09 -4.09
N ALA A 26 7.25 -15.51 -4.96
CA ALA A 26 6.18 -14.64 -5.40
C ALA A 26 5.26 -14.28 -4.22
N VAL A 27 5.06 -12.98 -4.00
CA VAL A 27 4.21 -12.44 -2.95
C VAL A 27 2.95 -11.87 -3.62
N PRO A 28 1.74 -12.38 -3.30
CA PRO A 28 0.49 -11.84 -3.86
C PRO A 28 0.08 -10.54 -3.17
N SER A 29 -0.84 -9.79 -3.78
CA SER A 29 -1.39 -8.57 -3.21
C SER A 29 -2.53 -8.80 -2.20
N HIS A 30 -3.11 -10.01 -2.13
CA HIS A 30 -4.25 -10.32 -1.27
C HIS A 30 -3.86 -11.20 -0.09
N PHE A 31 -4.62 -11.12 1.01
CA PHE A 31 -4.43 -11.96 2.19
C PHE A 31 -4.57 -13.44 1.86
N ARG A 32 -3.78 -14.28 2.54
CA ARG A 32 -3.69 -15.71 2.23
C ARG A 32 -4.11 -16.64 3.35
N ALA A 33 -3.97 -16.22 4.58
CA ALA A 33 -4.25 -17.07 5.74
C ALA A 33 -5.02 -16.32 6.82
N THR A 34 -5.88 -17.05 7.53
CA THR A 34 -6.53 -16.55 8.74
C THR A 34 -5.51 -16.54 9.88
N GLY A 35 -5.47 -15.45 10.62
CA GLY A 35 -4.56 -15.27 11.75
C GLY A 35 -3.21 -14.65 11.37
N ASP A 36 -3.00 -14.30 10.10
CA ASP A 36 -1.86 -13.48 9.71
C ASP A 36 -1.96 -12.09 10.35
N ALA A 37 -0.83 -11.57 10.77
CA ALA A 37 -0.69 -10.19 11.21
C ALA A 37 -0.69 -9.22 10.01
N VAL A 38 -1.31 -8.06 10.16
CA VAL A 38 -1.33 -6.99 9.17
C VAL A 38 -0.44 -5.85 9.63
N VAL A 39 0.48 -5.43 8.78
CA VAL A 39 1.45 -4.37 9.07
C VAL A 39 1.42 -3.33 7.96
N LEU A 40 1.35 -2.05 8.35
CA LEU A 40 1.50 -0.91 7.45
C LEU A 40 2.99 -0.50 7.43
N LEU A 41 3.60 -0.56 6.28
CA LEU A 41 4.95 -0.04 6.02
C LEU A 41 4.85 1.39 5.48
N GLY A 42 5.74 2.27 5.95
CA GLY A 42 5.78 3.68 5.56
C GLY A 42 4.95 4.59 6.47
N THR A 43 4.96 5.89 6.16
CA THR A 43 4.35 6.93 7.00
C THR A 43 3.14 7.54 6.32
N SER A 44 1.99 7.53 6.98
CA SER A 44 0.79 8.25 6.54
C SER A 44 0.86 9.71 6.98
N ARG A 45 0.75 10.63 6.02
CA ARG A 45 0.68 12.09 6.24
C ARG A 45 -0.73 12.63 6.02
N GLY A 46 -1.64 11.79 5.53
CA GLY A 46 -3.04 12.12 5.33
C GLY A 46 -3.30 13.02 4.13
N HIS A 47 -2.50 12.91 3.07
CA HIS A 47 -2.63 13.75 1.89
C HIS A 47 -3.86 13.38 1.07
N LEU A 48 -4.81 14.31 0.95
CA LEU A 48 -6.08 14.10 0.22
C LEU A 48 -6.17 14.87 -1.10
N GLY A 49 -5.20 15.74 -1.40
CA GLY A 49 -5.20 16.53 -2.64
C GLY A 49 -5.10 15.65 -3.89
N GLY A 50 -6.01 15.82 -4.85
CA GLY A 50 -6.08 15.02 -6.06
C GLY A 50 -6.52 13.57 -5.86
N SER A 51 -6.98 13.20 -4.65
CA SER A 51 -7.33 11.82 -4.30
C SER A 51 -8.69 11.36 -4.85
N ALA A 52 -8.86 10.05 -4.93
CA ALA A 52 -10.14 9.42 -5.23
C ALA A 52 -11.22 9.80 -4.20
N TYR A 53 -10.86 10.03 -2.93
CA TYR A 53 -11.80 10.50 -1.91
C TYR A 53 -12.45 11.84 -2.28
N TRP A 54 -11.69 12.81 -2.80
CA TRP A 54 -12.24 14.08 -3.25
C TRP A 54 -13.11 13.92 -4.49
N ALA A 55 -12.69 13.08 -5.43
CA ALA A 55 -13.43 12.86 -6.66
C ALA A 55 -14.75 12.13 -6.42
N GLU A 56 -14.72 11.03 -5.67
CA GLU A 56 -15.87 10.11 -5.54
C GLU A 56 -16.81 10.47 -4.38
N VAL A 57 -16.27 11.01 -3.27
CA VAL A 57 -17.09 11.32 -2.09
C VAL A 57 -17.54 12.78 -2.08
N LEU A 58 -16.68 13.70 -2.54
CA LEU A 58 -16.96 15.13 -2.52
C LEU A 58 -17.33 15.70 -3.91
N ASP A 59 -17.38 14.85 -4.94
CA ASP A 59 -17.68 15.21 -6.35
C ASP A 59 -16.81 16.40 -6.82
N THR A 60 -15.55 16.41 -6.44
CA THR A 60 -14.63 17.51 -6.69
C THR A 60 -13.22 17.00 -6.97
N VAL A 61 -12.60 17.51 -8.02
CA VAL A 61 -11.17 17.30 -8.29
C VAL A 61 -10.41 18.57 -7.86
N ALA A 62 -9.71 18.50 -6.73
CA ALA A 62 -9.03 19.66 -6.17
C ALA A 62 -7.76 19.26 -5.38
N GLY A 63 -6.94 20.25 -5.09
CA GLY A 63 -5.67 20.07 -4.39
C GLY A 63 -4.51 19.66 -5.31
N SER A 64 -3.32 19.69 -4.76
CA SER A 64 -2.11 19.22 -5.46
C SER A 64 -1.92 17.73 -5.22
N PRO A 65 -1.32 16.97 -6.15
CA PRO A 65 -0.93 15.60 -5.91
C PRO A 65 0.08 15.53 -4.73
N PRO A 66 0.21 14.35 -4.08
CA PRO A 66 1.17 14.19 -3.01
C PRO A 66 2.61 14.41 -3.50
N PRO A 67 3.49 14.99 -2.67
CA PRO A 67 4.89 15.13 -3.03
C PRO A 67 5.55 13.75 -3.11
N ILE A 68 6.36 13.54 -4.13
CA ILE A 68 7.13 12.30 -4.31
C ILE A 68 8.44 12.41 -3.53
N ASP A 69 8.71 11.43 -2.68
CA ASP A 69 10.00 11.21 -2.01
C ASP A 69 10.67 9.96 -2.58
N LEU A 70 11.55 10.15 -3.56
CA LEU A 70 12.22 9.04 -4.24
C LEU A 70 13.14 8.23 -3.29
N ALA A 71 13.63 8.82 -2.22
CA ALA A 71 14.44 8.10 -1.25
C ALA A 71 13.58 7.15 -0.40
N ALA A 72 12.42 7.63 0.04
CA ALA A 72 11.45 6.80 0.76
C ALA A 72 10.88 5.68 -0.13
N GLU A 73 10.55 5.97 -1.40
CA GLU A 73 10.10 4.97 -2.37
C GLU A 73 11.14 3.86 -2.55
N ARG A 74 12.39 4.23 -2.74
CA ARG A 74 13.48 3.27 -2.87
C ARG A 74 13.66 2.45 -1.59
N ALA A 75 13.67 3.08 -0.43
CA ALA A 75 13.82 2.40 0.85
C ALA A 75 12.69 1.38 1.09
N LEU A 76 11.44 1.73 0.77
CA LEU A 76 10.31 0.81 0.84
C LEU A 76 10.50 -0.40 -0.09
N GLN A 77 10.93 -0.18 -1.33
CA GLN A 77 11.20 -1.27 -2.28
C GLN A 77 12.29 -2.21 -1.75
N GLU A 78 13.37 -1.67 -1.16
CA GLU A 78 14.43 -2.47 -0.55
C GLU A 78 13.93 -3.30 0.65
N VAL A 79 13.02 -2.75 1.47
CA VAL A 79 12.34 -3.50 2.54
C VAL A 79 11.51 -4.64 1.98
N LEU A 80 10.67 -4.38 0.98
CA LEU A 80 9.79 -5.39 0.39
C LEU A 80 10.60 -6.54 -0.25
N ILE A 81 11.67 -6.22 -0.97
CA ILE A 81 12.57 -7.22 -1.57
C ILE A 81 13.23 -8.06 -0.47
N ALA A 82 13.81 -7.43 0.55
CA ALA A 82 14.50 -8.14 1.63
C ALA A 82 13.54 -9.03 2.42
N ALA A 83 12.32 -8.54 2.72
CA ALA A 83 11.30 -9.30 3.42
C ALA A 83 10.78 -10.49 2.60
N ALA A 84 10.60 -10.31 1.28
CA ALA A 84 10.22 -11.39 0.36
C ALA A 84 11.34 -12.45 0.25
N ASP A 85 12.59 -12.01 0.13
CA ASP A 85 13.73 -12.92 0.09
C ASP A 85 13.89 -13.75 1.38
N ALA A 86 13.61 -13.13 2.52
CA ALA A 86 13.57 -13.78 3.83
C ALA A 86 12.31 -14.62 4.07
N ARG A 87 11.34 -14.62 3.13
CA ARG A 87 10.04 -15.32 3.23
C ARG A 87 9.18 -14.89 4.42
N LEU A 88 9.30 -13.63 4.82
CA LEU A 88 8.52 -13.05 5.92
C LEU A 88 7.11 -12.63 5.47
N LEU A 89 6.85 -12.50 4.16
CA LEU A 89 5.61 -11.94 3.64
C LEU A 89 4.61 -13.01 3.21
N GLY A 90 3.40 -12.96 3.75
CA GLY A 90 2.23 -13.67 3.24
C GLY A 90 1.60 -12.94 2.05
N SER A 91 1.52 -11.62 2.13
CA SER A 91 1.05 -10.74 1.04
C SER A 91 1.72 -9.37 1.13
N ALA A 92 1.67 -8.61 0.03
CA ALA A 92 2.10 -7.22 -0.03
C ALA A 92 1.27 -6.46 -1.07
N HIS A 93 0.69 -5.33 -0.68
CA HIS A 93 -0.15 -4.47 -1.50
C HIS A 93 0.29 -3.01 -1.35
N ASP A 94 0.42 -2.28 -2.43
CA ASP A 94 0.68 -0.85 -2.40
C ASP A 94 -0.56 -0.07 -1.94
N LEU A 95 -0.37 1.15 -1.47
CA LEU A 95 -1.43 2.10 -1.22
C LEU A 95 -1.48 3.09 -2.38
N SER A 96 -2.51 2.97 -3.21
CA SER A 96 -2.77 3.81 -4.39
C SER A 96 -4.06 4.59 -4.21
N ASP A 97 -4.92 4.60 -5.24
CA ASP A 97 -6.22 5.27 -5.24
C ASP A 97 -7.10 4.79 -4.08
N GLY A 98 -7.64 5.75 -3.33
CA GLY A 98 -8.49 5.48 -2.16
C GLY A 98 -7.74 5.11 -0.88
N GLY A 99 -6.41 5.09 -0.89
CA GLY A 99 -5.55 4.97 0.29
C GLY A 99 -5.67 3.66 1.06
N LEU A 100 -5.47 3.73 2.38
CA LEU A 100 -5.41 2.56 3.27
C LEU A 100 -6.71 1.73 3.26
N ALA A 101 -7.86 2.40 3.30
CA ALA A 101 -9.15 1.72 3.41
C ALA A 101 -9.46 0.87 2.16
N VAL A 102 -9.17 1.41 0.97
CA VAL A 102 -9.38 0.69 -0.29
C VAL A 102 -8.38 -0.44 -0.43
N ALA A 103 -7.09 -0.20 -0.18
CA ALA A 103 -6.06 -1.25 -0.24
C ALA A 103 -6.36 -2.42 0.72
N LEU A 104 -6.86 -2.15 1.94
CA LEU A 104 -7.31 -3.20 2.88
C LEU A 104 -8.49 -3.99 2.34
N ALA A 105 -9.47 -3.32 1.73
CA ALA A 105 -10.61 -4.00 1.11
C ALA A 105 -10.16 -4.89 -0.05
N GLU A 106 -9.24 -4.42 -0.88
CA GLU A 106 -8.66 -5.18 -1.99
C GLU A 106 -7.87 -6.39 -1.49
N CYS A 107 -7.09 -6.24 -0.42
CA CYS A 107 -6.42 -7.37 0.25
C CYS A 107 -7.41 -8.44 0.73
N CYS A 108 -8.58 -8.04 1.24
CA CYS A 108 -9.63 -8.95 1.72
C CYS A 108 -10.36 -9.66 0.58
N ILE A 109 -10.74 -8.92 -0.47
CA ILE A 109 -11.52 -9.44 -1.61
C ILE A 109 -10.64 -10.34 -2.49
N GLY A 110 -9.37 -9.94 -2.64
CA GLY A 110 -8.43 -10.60 -3.52
C GLY A 110 -8.68 -10.32 -5.01
N GLY A 111 -7.77 -10.80 -5.84
CA GLY A 111 -7.85 -10.67 -7.30
C GLY A 111 -8.63 -11.80 -7.97
N PRO A 112 -8.71 -11.80 -9.30
CA PRO A 112 -9.45 -12.80 -10.08
C PRO A 112 -8.98 -14.25 -9.89
N TRP A 113 -7.82 -14.44 -9.27
CA TRP A 113 -7.25 -15.75 -8.95
C TRP A 113 -7.33 -16.12 -7.47
N ALA A 114 -7.95 -15.25 -6.63
CA ALA A 114 -8.16 -15.56 -5.23
C ALA A 114 -9.22 -16.64 -5.08
N THR A 115 -8.89 -17.71 -4.38
CA THR A 115 -9.82 -18.82 -4.11
C THR A 115 -10.62 -18.59 -2.83
N ASN A 116 -10.18 -17.66 -1.97
CA ASN A 116 -10.82 -17.34 -0.70
C ASN A 116 -10.89 -15.81 -0.54
N THR A 117 -11.92 -15.36 0.19
CA THR A 117 -12.03 -14.00 0.71
C THR A 117 -11.77 -14.02 2.20
N PHE A 118 -11.16 -12.95 2.71
CA PHE A 118 -10.85 -12.77 4.11
C PHE A 118 -11.53 -11.52 4.65
N GLY A 119 -11.71 -11.45 5.97
CA GLY A 119 -11.96 -10.21 6.68
C GLY A 119 -10.70 -9.80 7.44
N ALA A 120 -10.64 -8.55 7.87
CA ALA A 120 -9.59 -8.05 8.74
C ALA A 120 -10.20 -7.40 9.98
N VAL A 121 -9.57 -7.58 11.13
CA VAL A 121 -9.89 -6.88 12.39
C VAL A 121 -8.65 -6.08 12.74
N LEU A 122 -8.75 -4.75 12.68
CA LEU A 122 -7.60 -3.86 12.74
C LEU A 122 -7.81 -2.80 13.82
N ASP A 123 -6.74 -2.45 14.53
CA ASP A 123 -6.67 -1.27 15.37
C ASP A 123 -5.97 -0.14 14.59
N LEU A 124 -6.78 0.82 14.16
CA LEU A 124 -6.32 1.97 13.39
C LEU A 124 -6.01 3.21 14.25
N GLY A 125 -6.06 3.07 15.57
CA GLY A 125 -5.90 4.19 16.52
C GLY A 125 -4.50 4.80 16.62
N ALA A 126 -3.53 4.28 15.90
CA ALA A 126 -2.11 4.65 16.04
C ALA A 126 -1.58 5.56 14.92
N HIS A 127 -2.39 6.45 14.35
CA HIS A 127 -1.86 7.48 13.44
C HIS A 127 -1.37 8.73 14.18
N ALA A 128 -0.53 9.52 13.53
CA ALA A 128 0.01 10.76 14.12
C ALA A 128 -1.14 11.72 14.48
N PRO A 129 -1.03 12.47 15.61
CA PRO A 129 -2.11 13.34 16.11
C PRO A 129 -2.52 14.48 15.15
N ASP A 130 -1.67 14.83 14.22
CA ASP A 130 -1.89 15.84 13.18
C ASP A 130 -2.52 15.29 11.91
N VAL A 131 -2.69 13.97 11.81
CA VAL A 131 -3.37 13.30 10.70
C VAL A 131 -4.82 13.01 11.11
N THR A 132 -5.78 13.46 10.31
CA THR A 132 -7.20 13.15 10.56
C THR A 132 -7.53 11.69 10.21
N ASP A 133 -8.59 11.12 10.82
CA ASP A 133 -9.06 9.76 10.48
C ASP A 133 -9.31 9.59 8.98
N VAL A 134 -9.93 10.60 8.34
CA VAL A 134 -10.17 10.61 6.89
C VAL A 134 -8.84 10.61 6.12
N GLY A 135 -7.89 11.44 6.54
CA GLY A 135 -6.57 11.50 5.92
C GLY A 135 -5.78 10.20 6.10
N PHE A 136 -5.90 9.55 7.26
CA PHE A 136 -5.25 8.26 7.51
C PHE A 136 -5.83 7.14 6.65
N LEU A 137 -7.17 7.07 6.56
CA LEU A 137 -7.87 6.02 5.83
C LEU A 137 -7.84 6.20 4.31
N PHE A 138 -7.98 7.45 3.83
CA PHE A 138 -8.19 7.74 2.41
C PHE A 138 -7.09 8.63 1.80
N GLY A 139 -6.08 9.01 2.58
CA GLY A 139 -4.93 9.75 2.05
C GLY A 139 -4.11 8.88 1.10
N GLU A 140 -3.63 9.50 0.01
CA GLU A 140 -2.89 8.84 -1.06
C GLU A 140 -1.41 9.22 -1.04
N ASP A 141 -0.80 9.19 0.15
CA ASP A 141 0.64 9.40 0.30
C ASP A 141 1.43 8.29 -0.39
N GLY A 142 2.55 8.61 -1.02
CA GLY A 142 3.48 7.64 -1.58
C GLY A 142 4.28 6.86 -0.53
N ALA A 143 5.11 5.95 -0.99
CA ALA A 143 6.03 5.12 -0.19
C ALA A 143 5.36 4.37 0.97
N ARG A 144 4.20 3.75 0.72
CA ARG A 144 3.47 2.93 1.69
C ARG A 144 3.03 1.60 1.09
N ALA A 145 3.02 0.56 1.92
CA ALA A 145 2.47 -0.74 1.56
C ALA A 145 1.80 -1.40 2.76
N ILE A 146 0.73 -2.17 2.51
CA ILE A 146 0.18 -3.13 3.47
C ILE A 146 0.83 -4.47 3.21
N VAL A 147 1.28 -5.12 4.26
CA VAL A 147 1.79 -6.47 4.19
C VAL A 147 1.12 -7.35 5.23
N SER A 148 1.00 -8.64 4.94
CA SER A 148 0.66 -9.65 5.95
C SER A 148 1.81 -10.59 6.19
N CYS A 149 1.91 -11.12 7.42
CA CYS A 149 2.92 -12.08 7.81
C CYS A 149 2.42 -12.99 8.93
N ASP A 150 3.13 -14.09 9.20
CA ASP A 150 2.92 -14.84 10.44
C ASP A 150 3.16 -13.90 11.64
N PRO A 151 2.30 -13.91 12.70
CA PRO A 151 2.50 -13.10 13.89
C PRO A 151 3.89 -13.27 14.53
N ALA A 152 4.51 -14.45 14.40
CA ALA A 152 5.86 -14.70 14.89
C ALA A 152 6.94 -13.91 14.11
N ASP A 153 6.66 -13.52 12.89
CA ASP A 153 7.58 -12.82 12.00
C ASP A 153 7.48 -11.27 12.07
N VAL A 154 6.49 -10.74 12.80
CA VAL A 154 6.28 -9.28 12.92
C VAL A 154 7.55 -8.56 13.39
N ALA A 155 8.22 -9.09 14.42
CA ALA A 155 9.44 -8.47 14.96
C ALA A 155 10.59 -8.47 13.94
N ALA A 156 10.73 -9.55 13.16
CA ALA A 156 11.74 -9.64 12.11
C ALA A 156 11.45 -8.66 10.97
N LEU A 157 10.19 -8.56 10.56
CA LEU A 157 9.75 -7.60 9.55
C LEU A 157 10.01 -6.15 9.99
N GLN A 158 9.70 -5.82 11.25
CA GLN A 158 9.98 -4.50 11.83
C GLN A 158 11.48 -4.18 11.84
N GLN A 159 12.34 -5.17 12.10
CA GLN A 159 13.79 -4.99 12.04
C GLN A 159 14.27 -4.72 10.61
N VAL A 160 13.75 -5.46 9.61
CA VAL A 160 14.06 -5.21 8.19
C VAL A 160 13.64 -3.80 7.78
N ALA A 161 12.45 -3.36 8.18
CA ALA A 161 11.95 -2.01 7.88
C ALA A 161 12.82 -0.93 8.55
N ALA A 162 13.13 -1.10 9.84
CA ALA A 162 13.95 -0.15 10.60
C ALA A 162 15.36 0.01 10.03
N ALA A 163 15.96 -1.07 9.49
CA ALA A 163 17.28 -1.03 8.88
C ALA A 163 17.33 -0.09 7.64
N GLN A 164 16.19 0.15 6.99
CA GLN A 164 16.03 1.05 5.86
C GLN A 164 15.37 2.38 6.25
N GLY A 165 15.13 2.62 7.54
CA GLY A 165 14.46 3.83 8.03
C GLY A 165 12.96 3.89 7.71
N ILE A 166 12.33 2.77 7.38
CA ILE A 166 10.89 2.66 7.13
C ILE A 166 10.18 2.30 8.43
N SER A 167 9.10 3.03 8.74
CA SER A 167 8.20 2.67 9.85
C SER A 167 7.38 1.43 9.51
N ALA A 168 7.16 0.56 10.50
CA ALA A 168 6.35 -0.64 10.37
C ALA A 168 5.34 -0.68 11.52
N HIS A 169 4.08 -0.37 11.23
CA HIS A 169 3.00 -0.27 12.20
C HIS A 169 2.16 -1.53 12.16
N TYR A 170 2.13 -2.28 13.27
CA TYR A 170 1.21 -3.39 13.45
C TYR A 170 -0.22 -2.85 13.56
N LEU A 171 -1.11 -3.37 12.73
CA LEU A 171 -2.51 -2.96 12.69
C LEU A 171 -3.47 -4.00 13.28
N GLY A 172 -3.12 -5.28 13.29
CA GLY A 172 -3.96 -6.33 13.80
C GLY A 172 -3.54 -7.72 13.37
#